data_5a0cab96fe41465b1b5f071fd87811cc
#
_entry.id   5a0cab96fe41465b1b5f071fd87811cc
#
_cell.length_a   1.000
_cell.length_b   1.000
_cell.length_c   1.000
_cell.angle_alpha   90.00
_cell.angle_beta   90.00
_cell.angle_gamma   90.00
#
_symmetry.space_group_name_H-M   'P 1'
#
loop_
_entity.id
_entity.type
_entity.pdbx_description
1 polymer ?
#
loop_
_entity_poly.entity_id
_entity_poly.type
_entity_poly.pdbx_seq_one_letter_code
_entity_poly.pdbx_strand_id
1 'polypeptide(L)'
;MMQKKNALLIVIFISLMILLVACGGPTVDQATPQQTVTISPKFQSQLSPIPTIPTYICGAWSSNNAPGPNDTITIFARLTKDIAGVAGATATAVVHFQGGDQELDQHPTSDDGGYVSFTLALQGQQPATIPATVDVTFTNFPGGTLHCSQAFFTPH
;
A
#
# COMPACT_ATOMS: atom_id res chain seq x y z
N MET A 1 -32.35 -61.82 6.35
CA MET A 1 -31.20 -61.12 5.75
C MET A 1 -30.98 -59.69 6.33
N MET A 2 -31.79 -59.24 7.24
CA MET A 2 -31.78 -57.89 7.81
C MET A 2 -30.80 -57.69 9.01
N GLN A 3 -30.46 -58.77 9.71
CA GLN A 3 -29.66 -58.66 10.94
C GLN A 3 -28.16 -58.40 10.72
N LYS A 4 -27.60 -58.79 9.56
CA LYS A 4 -26.17 -58.55 9.26
C LYS A 4 -25.84 -57.07 8.92
N LYS A 5 -26.81 -56.29 8.40
CA LYS A 5 -26.58 -54.90 8.05
C LYS A 5 -26.50 -54.00 9.30
N ASN A 6 -27.28 -54.30 10.34
CA ASN A 6 -27.26 -53.51 11.57
C ASN A 6 -25.99 -53.76 12.39
N ALA A 7 -25.44 -54.99 12.37
CA ALA A 7 -24.18 -55.27 13.05
C ALA A 7 -23.00 -54.53 12.41
N LEU A 8 -22.99 -54.38 11.08
CA LEU A 8 -21.94 -53.67 10.35
C LEU A 8 -21.97 -52.16 10.67
N LEU A 9 -23.16 -51.55 10.75
CA LEU A 9 -23.32 -50.14 11.10
C LEU A 9 -22.85 -49.83 12.52
N ILE A 10 -23.11 -50.72 13.48
CA ILE A 10 -22.69 -50.54 14.88
C ILE A 10 -21.17 -50.63 14.99
N VAL A 11 -20.51 -51.52 14.26
CA VAL A 11 -19.05 -51.64 14.28
C VAL A 11 -18.38 -50.40 13.68
N ILE A 12 -18.94 -49.82 12.59
CA ILE A 12 -18.43 -48.57 11.99
C ILE A 12 -18.59 -47.39 12.94
N PHE A 13 -19.73 -47.30 13.65
CA PHE A 13 -19.99 -46.21 14.61
C PHE A 13 -19.04 -46.28 15.83
N ILE A 14 -18.76 -47.49 16.34
CA ILE A 14 -17.82 -47.67 17.46
C ILE A 14 -16.39 -47.36 17.02
N SER A 15 -15.99 -47.76 15.81
CA SER A 15 -14.67 -47.45 15.25
C SER A 15 -14.46 -45.94 15.05
N LEU A 16 -15.51 -45.18 14.64
CA LEU A 16 -15.46 -43.72 14.46
C LEU A 16 -15.36 -42.96 15.79
N MET A 17 -16.00 -43.50 16.84
CA MET A 17 -15.94 -42.90 18.20
C MET A 17 -14.57 -43.08 18.86
N ILE A 18 -13.85 -44.16 18.56
CA ILE A 18 -12.50 -44.39 19.12
C ILE A 18 -11.46 -43.46 18.48
N LEU A 19 -11.67 -43.02 17.23
CA LEU A 19 -10.78 -42.07 16.55
C LEU A 19 -10.89 -40.62 17.06
N LEU A 20 -12.01 -40.29 17.71
CA LEU A 20 -12.23 -38.92 18.24
C LEU A 20 -11.61 -38.69 19.64
N VAL A 21 -11.19 -39.75 20.34
CA VAL A 21 -10.60 -39.61 21.69
C VAL A 21 -9.06 -39.45 21.66
N ALA A 22 -8.42 -39.63 20.51
CA ALA A 22 -6.96 -39.59 20.40
C ALA A 22 -6.34 -38.20 20.25
N CYS A 23 -7.12 -37.13 20.34
CA CYS A 23 -6.61 -35.74 20.21
C CYS A 23 -6.58 -34.98 21.54
N GLY A 24 -6.48 -35.67 22.66
CA GLY A 24 -6.15 -35.08 23.97
C GLY A 24 -4.65 -35.09 24.19
N GLY A 25 -3.93 -34.15 23.59
CA GLY A 25 -2.52 -33.94 23.91
C GLY A 25 -2.37 -33.50 25.36
N PRO A 26 -1.30 -33.93 26.07
CA PRO A 26 -1.05 -33.47 27.42
C PRO A 26 -0.86 -31.95 27.40
N THR A 27 -1.68 -31.23 28.15
CA THR A 27 -1.41 -29.84 28.51
C THR A 27 -0.19 -29.83 29.42
N VAL A 28 0.99 -29.73 28.81
CA VAL A 28 2.18 -29.40 29.56
C VAL A 28 2.07 -27.91 29.85
N ASP A 29 1.69 -27.58 31.08
CA ASP A 29 1.95 -26.29 31.71
C ASP A 29 3.48 -26.12 31.80
N GLN A 30 4.10 -25.93 30.66
CA GLN A 30 5.46 -25.46 30.60
C GLN A 30 5.39 -23.94 30.85
N ALA A 31 5.44 -23.58 32.13
CA ALA A 31 5.78 -22.21 32.52
C ALA A 31 7.12 -21.90 31.87
N THR A 32 7.08 -21.33 30.68
CA THR A 32 8.27 -20.79 30.01
C THR A 32 8.87 -19.77 30.97
N PRO A 33 10.11 -19.95 31.44
CA PRO A 33 10.72 -18.94 32.29
C PRO A 33 10.70 -17.64 31.47
N GLN A 34 10.00 -16.65 31.99
CA GLN A 34 9.93 -15.32 31.40
C GLN A 34 11.36 -14.77 31.44
N GLN A 35 12.09 -14.91 30.34
CA GLN A 35 13.42 -14.30 30.23
C GLN A 35 13.23 -12.79 30.29
N THR A 36 13.48 -12.22 31.46
CA THR A 36 13.57 -10.77 31.60
C THR A 36 14.84 -10.33 30.88
N VAL A 37 14.67 -9.83 29.65
CA VAL A 37 15.77 -9.23 28.91
C VAL A 37 16.10 -7.90 29.57
N THR A 38 17.15 -7.91 30.42
CA THR A 38 17.69 -6.67 30.99
C THR A 38 18.48 -5.96 29.88
N ILE A 39 17.90 -4.92 29.27
CA ILE A 39 18.59 -4.10 28.28
C ILE A 39 19.67 -3.29 29.00
N SER A 40 20.93 -3.53 28.64
CA SER A 40 22.07 -2.79 29.22
C SER A 40 21.88 -1.28 29.03
N PRO A 41 22.21 -0.42 30.02
CA PRO A 41 22.10 1.04 29.86
C PRO A 41 22.82 1.60 28.61
N LYS A 42 23.87 0.93 28.15
CA LYS A 42 24.56 1.29 26.89
C LYS A 42 23.71 1.13 25.65
N PHE A 43 22.70 0.25 25.65
CA PHE A 43 21.78 0.08 24.52
C PHE A 43 20.58 1.03 24.58
N GLN A 44 20.22 1.51 25.77
CA GLN A 44 19.13 2.48 25.91
C GLN A 44 19.46 3.84 25.28
N SER A 45 20.73 4.22 25.23
CA SER A 45 21.17 5.46 24.58
C SER A 45 21.30 5.35 23.05
N GLN A 46 21.16 4.14 22.47
CA GLN A 46 21.20 3.87 21.04
C GLN A 46 19.81 3.60 20.45
N LEU A 47 18.75 3.76 21.22
CA LEU A 47 17.41 3.68 20.66
C LEU A 47 17.25 4.85 19.68
N SER A 48 17.19 4.53 18.40
CA SER A 48 16.81 5.52 17.37
C SER A 48 15.50 6.19 17.79
N PRO A 49 15.38 7.51 17.63
CA PRO A 49 14.13 8.19 17.94
C PRO A 49 12.98 7.48 17.19
N ILE A 50 11.86 7.29 17.88
CA ILE A 50 10.66 6.71 17.27
C ILE A 50 10.33 7.55 16.04
N PRO A 51 10.22 6.93 14.85
CA PRO A 51 9.90 7.69 13.65
C PRO A 51 8.57 8.40 13.83
N THR A 52 8.60 9.72 13.74
CA THR A 52 7.38 10.53 13.81
C THR A 52 6.63 10.35 12.49
N ILE A 53 5.37 9.95 12.55
CA ILE A 53 4.51 9.89 11.37
C ILE A 53 4.30 11.33 10.88
N PRO A 54 4.60 11.65 9.61
CA PRO A 54 4.41 12.99 9.09
C PRO A 54 2.92 13.34 9.11
N THR A 55 2.60 14.55 9.58
CA THR A 55 1.22 15.05 9.68
C THR A 55 0.55 15.18 8.31
N TYR A 56 1.33 15.54 7.28
CA TYR A 56 0.86 15.65 5.89
C TYR A 56 1.50 14.56 5.05
N ILE A 57 0.68 13.88 4.25
CA ILE A 57 1.10 12.80 3.36
C ILE A 57 0.49 13.07 2.00
N CYS A 58 1.27 12.87 0.93
CA CYS A 58 0.71 12.84 -0.41
C CYS A 58 1.27 11.68 -1.24
N GLY A 59 0.45 11.24 -2.20
CA GLY A 59 0.82 10.23 -3.19
C GLY A 59 0.25 10.59 -4.54
N ALA A 60 0.93 10.16 -5.60
CA ALA A 60 0.47 10.30 -6.97
C ALA A 60 0.37 8.93 -7.66
N TRP A 61 -0.52 8.81 -8.65
CA TRP A 61 -0.71 7.60 -9.45
C TRP A 61 -1.26 7.93 -10.83
N SER A 62 -1.04 7.05 -11.77
CA SER A 62 -1.57 7.14 -13.13
C SER A 62 -2.93 6.44 -13.25
N SER A 63 -3.81 6.96 -14.10
CA SER A 63 -5.07 6.28 -14.48
C SER A 63 -4.84 5.00 -15.27
N ASN A 64 -3.71 4.88 -15.97
CA ASN A 64 -3.30 3.72 -16.73
C ASN A 64 -1.77 3.56 -16.63
N ASN A 65 -1.31 2.45 -16.08
CA ASN A 65 0.13 2.18 -15.91
C ASN A 65 0.78 1.56 -17.16
N ALA A 66 -0.03 1.15 -18.15
CA ALA A 66 0.43 0.58 -19.42
C ALA A 66 -0.34 1.20 -20.61
N PRO A 67 -0.17 2.52 -20.85
CA PRO A 67 -0.84 3.20 -21.96
C PRO A 67 -0.23 2.87 -23.30
N GLY A 68 -0.99 3.08 -24.39
CA GLY A 68 -0.41 3.15 -25.73
C GLY A 68 0.47 4.40 -25.90
N PRO A 69 1.37 4.41 -26.90
CA PRO A 69 2.38 5.48 -27.04
C PRO A 69 1.78 6.85 -27.36
N ASN A 70 0.58 6.91 -27.89
CA ASN A 70 -0.11 8.16 -28.24
C ASN A 70 -1.36 8.42 -27.37
N ASP A 71 -1.53 7.64 -26.31
CA ASP A 71 -2.69 7.79 -25.42
C ASP A 71 -2.61 9.09 -24.61
N THR A 72 -3.77 9.48 -24.12
CA THR A 72 -3.89 10.50 -23.08
C THR A 72 -4.24 9.81 -21.78
N ILE A 73 -3.43 10.05 -20.74
CA ILE A 73 -3.63 9.52 -19.40
C ILE A 73 -3.91 10.65 -18.41
N THR A 74 -4.50 10.30 -17.29
CA THR A 74 -4.68 11.22 -16.18
C THR A 74 -3.73 10.84 -15.04
N ILE A 75 -2.99 11.80 -14.54
CA ILE A 75 -2.21 11.67 -13.32
C ILE A 75 -3.05 12.23 -12.19
N PHE A 76 -3.31 11.42 -11.20
CA PHE A 76 -3.99 11.83 -9.97
C PHE A 76 -2.97 12.03 -8.85
N ALA A 77 -3.26 12.95 -7.95
CA ALA A 77 -2.57 13.02 -6.67
C ALA A 77 -3.55 13.36 -5.55
N ARG A 78 -3.18 12.99 -4.34
CA ARG A 78 -3.98 13.27 -3.14
C ARG A 78 -3.10 13.76 -2.02
N LEU A 79 -3.50 14.87 -1.40
CA LEU A 79 -2.90 15.43 -0.20
C LEU A 79 -3.82 15.18 1.00
N THR A 80 -3.27 14.62 2.09
CA THR A 80 -4.02 14.39 3.33
C THR A 80 -3.27 14.95 4.52
N LYS A 81 -4.03 15.38 5.53
CA LYS A 81 -3.56 15.64 6.87
C LYS A 81 -4.13 14.55 7.77
N ASP A 82 -3.28 13.73 8.35
CA ASP A 82 -3.67 12.49 9.00
C ASP A 82 -4.43 11.58 8.01
N ILE A 83 -5.77 11.52 8.08
CA ILE A 83 -6.62 10.76 7.15
C ILE A 83 -7.55 11.66 6.32
N ALA A 84 -7.69 12.93 6.70
CA ALA A 84 -8.59 13.87 6.04
C ALA A 84 -7.95 14.51 4.80
N GLY A 85 -8.74 14.73 3.74
CA GLY A 85 -8.29 15.49 2.57
C GLY A 85 -7.95 16.93 2.93
N VAL A 86 -6.98 17.53 2.25
CA VAL A 86 -6.61 18.94 2.39
C VAL A 86 -7.07 19.67 1.15
N ALA A 87 -8.10 20.50 1.28
CA ALA A 87 -8.62 21.33 0.20
C ALA A 87 -7.81 22.60 0.02
N GLY A 88 -7.81 23.17 -1.20
CA GLY A 88 -7.24 24.47 -1.50
C GLY A 88 -5.72 24.49 -1.72
N ALA A 89 -5.04 23.36 -1.64
CA ALA A 89 -3.62 23.27 -1.98
C ALA A 89 -3.41 23.30 -3.50
N THR A 90 -2.43 24.05 -3.98
CA THR A 90 -2.06 24.09 -5.40
C THR A 90 -1.07 22.99 -5.71
N ALA A 91 -1.25 22.28 -6.82
CA ALA A 91 -0.34 21.23 -7.26
C ALA A 91 0.34 21.59 -8.58
N THR A 92 1.58 21.15 -8.73
CA THR A 92 2.37 21.15 -9.98
C THR A 92 2.85 19.74 -10.26
N ALA A 93 3.11 19.41 -11.53
CA ALA A 93 3.61 18.11 -11.91
C ALA A 93 4.73 18.21 -12.95
N VAL A 94 5.76 17.37 -12.80
CA VAL A 94 6.86 17.21 -13.75
C VAL A 94 6.91 15.74 -14.18
N VAL A 95 6.90 15.50 -15.49
CA VAL A 95 7.02 14.17 -16.09
C VAL A 95 8.46 13.96 -16.54
N HIS A 96 9.07 12.87 -16.10
CA HIS A 96 10.42 12.47 -16.47
C HIS A 96 10.36 11.40 -17.57
N PHE A 97 10.43 11.86 -18.80
CA PHE A 97 10.56 10.99 -19.97
C PHE A 97 12.03 10.61 -20.21
N GLN A 98 12.28 9.58 -21.00
CA GLN A 98 13.64 9.22 -21.41
C GLN A 98 14.35 10.37 -22.16
N GLY A 99 13.59 11.17 -22.89
CA GLY A 99 14.10 12.31 -23.68
C GLY A 99 14.31 13.59 -22.90
N GLY A 100 13.93 13.65 -21.63
CA GLY A 100 14.03 14.83 -20.77
C GLY A 100 12.75 15.08 -19.98
N ASP A 101 12.80 16.09 -19.13
CA ASP A 101 11.71 16.46 -18.23
C ASP A 101 10.71 17.39 -18.93
N GLN A 102 9.43 17.20 -18.61
CA GLN A 102 8.36 18.08 -19.05
C GLN A 102 7.53 18.53 -17.86
N GLU A 103 7.49 19.82 -17.61
CA GLU A 103 6.54 20.40 -16.67
C GLU A 103 5.15 20.50 -17.31
N LEU A 104 4.11 20.15 -16.55
CA LEU A 104 2.73 20.30 -17.00
C LEU A 104 2.23 21.70 -16.65
N ASP A 105 1.70 22.44 -17.66
CA ASP A 105 1.20 23.81 -17.51
C ASP A 105 -0.05 23.93 -16.60
N GLN A 106 -0.60 22.79 -16.16
CA GLN A 106 -1.76 22.73 -15.30
C GLN A 106 -1.36 22.92 -13.84
N HIS A 107 -2.05 23.81 -13.14
CA HIS A 107 -1.85 24.05 -11.72
C HIS A 107 -3.17 23.90 -10.95
N PRO A 108 -3.71 22.65 -10.87
CA PRO A 108 -4.99 22.42 -10.22
C PRO A 108 -4.91 22.68 -8.71
N THR A 109 -6.07 23.04 -8.16
CA THR A 109 -6.26 23.18 -6.71
C THR A 109 -6.98 21.96 -6.18
N SER A 110 -6.54 21.42 -5.04
CA SER A 110 -7.13 20.25 -4.44
C SER A 110 -8.57 20.49 -3.97
N ASP A 111 -9.43 19.50 -4.20
CA ASP A 111 -10.82 19.49 -3.76
C ASP A 111 -10.94 19.16 -2.25
N ASP A 112 -12.17 19.05 -1.73
CA ASP A 112 -12.46 18.71 -0.33
C ASP A 112 -11.92 17.33 0.09
N GLY A 113 -11.73 16.40 -0.86
CA GLY A 113 -11.10 15.10 -0.65
C GLY A 113 -9.56 15.15 -0.70
N GLY A 114 -8.98 16.31 -1.02
CA GLY A 114 -7.55 16.53 -1.22
C GLY A 114 -7.05 16.07 -2.59
N TYR A 115 -7.92 15.82 -3.55
CA TYR A 115 -7.56 15.29 -4.88
C TYR A 115 -7.26 16.42 -5.87
N VAL A 116 -6.31 16.14 -6.76
CA VAL A 116 -6.02 16.88 -7.99
C VAL A 116 -5.86 15.92 -9.14
N SER A 117 -6.01 16.43 -10.37
CA SER A 117 -5.76 15.67 -11.59
C SER A 117 -5.07 16.51 -12.64
N PHE A 118 -4.17 15.88 -13.41
CA PHE A 118 -3.47 16.44 -14.55
C PHE A 118 -3.74 15.58 -15.77
N THR A 119 -3.95 16.19 -16.91
CA THR A 119 -4.08 15.49 -18.19
C THR A 119 -2.72 15.46 -18.88
N LEU A 120 -2.25 14.28 -19.25
CA LEU A 120 -0.98 14.06 -19.94
C LEU A 120 -1.22 13.34 -21.26
N ALA A 121 -0.95 14.01 -22.37
CA ALA A 121 -0.93 13.41 -23.70
C ALA A 121 0.49 12.90 -24.01
N LEU A 122 0.66 11.61 -24.27
CA LEU A 122 1.98 10.99 -24.42
C LEU A 122 2.67 11.33 -25.74
N GLN A 123 1.91 11.43 -26.84
CA GLN A 123 2.38 11.87 -28.16
C GLN A 123 3.67 11.17 -28.64
N GLY A 124 3.89 9.92 -28.23
CA GLY A 124 5.08 9.16 -28.61
C GLY A 124 6.38 9.63 -27.92
N GLN A 125 6.32 10.51 -26.91
CA GLN A 125 7.49 11.05 -26.23
C GLN A 125 8.25 10.00 -25.39
N GLN A 126 7.53 8.97 -24.92
CA GLN A 126 8.13 7.88 -24.19
C GLN A 126 8.19 6.61 -25.04
N PRO A 127 9.36 6.02 -25.25
CA PRO A 127 9.48 4.73 -25.94
C PRO A 127 8.70 3.61 -25.24
N ALA A 128 8.20 2.66 -26.02
CA ALA A 128 7.56 1.46 -25.48
C ALA A 128 8.52 0.70 -24.57
N THR A 129 7.98 0.07 -23.52
CA THR A 129 8.69 -0.73 -22.52
C THR A 129 9.66 0.03 -21.61
N ILE A 130 9.81 1.34 -21.77
CA ILE A 130 10.62 2.17 -20.88
C ILE A 130 9.70 2.93 -19.91
N PRO A 131 9.91 2.81 -18.59
CA PRO A 131 9.07 3.51 -17.63
C PRO A 131 9.34 5.02 -17.65
N ALA A 132 8.29 5.80 -17.45
CA ALA A 132 8.35 7.21 -17.10
C ALA A 132 7.82 7.40 -15.69
N THR A 133 8.30 8.43 -14.99
CA THR A 133 7.82 8.81 -13.67
C THR A 133 7.24 10.21 -13.67
N VAL A 134 6.36 10.49 -12.72
CA VAL A 134 5.76 11.81 -12.55
C VAL A 134 5.90 12.24 -11.10
N ASP A 135 6.56 13.36 -10.90
CA ASP A 135 6.66 14.03 -9.62
C ASP A 135 5.54 15.06 -9.49
N VAL A 136 4.77 14.94 -8.40
CA VAL A 136 3.74 15.93 -8.06
C VAL A 136 4.16 16.64 -6.78
N THR A 137 4.04 17.96 -6.78
CA THR A 137 4.37 18.81 -5.63
C THR A 137 3.16 19.65 -5.25
N PHE A 138 2.77 19.57 -3.97
CA PHE A 138 1.76 20.47 -3.41
C PHE A 138 2.39 21.67 -2.71
N THR A 139 1.75 22.83 -2.88
CA THR A 139 2.10 24.12 -2.26
C THR A 139 0.83 24.82 -1.75
N ASN A 140 0.97 26.00 -1.14
CA ASN A 140 -0.15 26.83 -0.68
C ASN A 140 -1.08 26.12 0.32
N PHE A 141 -0.52 25.34 1.23
CA PHE A 141 -1.24 24.75 2.35
C PHE A 141 -0.44 24.90 3.66
N PRO A 142 -1.03 24.71 4.85
CA PRO A 142 -0.35 24.94 6.12
C PRO A 142 0.93 24.12 6.36
N GLY A 143 1.10 23.02 5.61
CA GLY A 143 2.32 22.18 5.64
C GLY A 143 3.47 22.71 4.78
N GLY A 144 3.26 23.80 4.02
CA GLY A 144 4.27 24.44 3.16
C GLY A 144 4.37 23.79 1.78
N THR A 145 5.48 23.14 1.48
CA THR A 145 5.70 22.40 0.23
C THR A 145 5.89 20.93 0.53
N LEU A 146 5.23 20.06 -0.23
CA LEU A 146 5.32 18.61 -0.08
C LEU A 146 5.44 17.92 -1.42
N HIS A 147 6.48 17.10 -1.59
CA HIS A 147 6.66 16.21 -2.74
C HIS A 147 5.95 14.90 -2.47
N CYS A 148 5.14 14.47 -3.42
CA CYS A 148 4.39 13.21 -3.31
C CYS A 148 5.26 11.98 -3.62
N SER A 149 4.79 10.80 -3.22
CA SER A 149 5.31 9.57 -3.83
C SER A 149 5.02 9.58 -5.33
N GLN A 150 6.01 9.18 -6.14
CA GLN A 150 5.95 9.27 -7.60
C GLN A 150 4.84 8.41 -8.19
N ALA A 151 4.17 8.92 -9.21
CA ALA A 151 3.41 8.11 -10.15
C ALA A 151 4.37 7.53 -11.22
N PHE A 152 3.98 6.42 -11.84
CA PHE A 152 4.73 5.85 -12.95
C PHE A 152 3.78 5.23 -13.98
N PHE A 153 4.27 5.12 -15.22
CA PHE A 153 3.61 4.39 -16.31
C PHE A 153 4.67 3.88 -17.29
N THR A 154 4.34 2.82 -18.03
CA THR A 154 5.23 2.22 -19.03
C THR A 154 4.43 2.00 -20.31
N PRO A 155 4.64 2.78 -21.39
CA PRO A 155 3.95 2.57 -22.67
C PRO A 155 4.28 1.20 -23.28
N HIS A 156 3.35 0.64 -24.07
CA HIS A 156 3.49 -0.67 -24.72
C HIS A 156 3.15 -0.62 -26.22
#